data_5498ccc0d0b8cfb5af79f331f065cc1e
#
_entry.id   5498ccc0d0b8cfb5af79f331f065cc1e
#
_cell.length_a   1.000
_cell.length_b   1.000
_cell.length_c   1.000
_cell.angle_alpha   90.00
_cell.angle_beta   90.00
_cell.angle_gamma   90.00
#
_symmetry.space_group_name_H-M   'P 1'
#
loop_
_entity.id
_entity.type
_entity.pdbx_description
1 polymer ?
#
loop_
_entity_poly.entity_id
_entity_poly.type
_entity_poly.pdbx_seq_one_letter_code
_entity_poly.pdbx_strand_id
1 'polypeptide(L)'
;MTKERLTVAVLGPGGVGGLLAALLARAGNRVICLAGERTAKALERDGIQVTSARFGDFTARVETATELREQVDAALITVKHTTLTAALDRLPAASLGPAALVVPFLNGVEHPAHLRAHYGDAVPIAPATIRVESTRVAPGVIEHGSPFAEVDLTGDTVSAEHLNSLAGALEWAGVGARVLPDETAVLWAKMSFLAPFALLTTRHGLPLGEIRTRHREELTALVEETAVVSTAAGAPVDPAETLRRYDAFPPATKSSMQRDAESGRPLELDAIGGALLRAAERHGVRVPVATGVVAKLRTAAEPRG
;
A
#
# COMPACT_ATOMS: atom_id res chain seq x y z
N MET A 1 -5.58 -1.01 30.97
CA MET A 1 -6.48 -1.07 29.81
C MET A 1 -6.50 -2.50 29.34
N THR A 2 -7.65 -3.15 29.39
CA THR A 2 -7.84 -4.50 28.84
C THR A 2 -7.69 -4.41 27.33
N LYS A 3 -6.78 -5.22 26.78
CA LYS A 3 -6.54 -5.32 25.34
C LYS A 3 -7.80 -5.89 24.66
N GLU A 4 -8.45 -5.10 23.82
CA GLU A 4 -9.49 -5.59 22.94
C GLU A 4 -8.83 -6.45 21.83
N ARG A 5 -9.28 -7.69 21.70
CA ARG A 5 -8.81 -8.60 20.64
C ARG A 5 -9.67 -8.36 19.41
N LEU A 6 -9.06 -7.96 18.33
CA LEU A 6 -9.74 -7.80 17.06
C LEU A 6 -9.73 -9.10 16.23
N THR A 7 -10.80 -9.31 15.48
CA THR A 7 -10.84 -10.25 14.36
C THR A 7 -10.55 -9.48 13.08
N VAL A 8 -9.42 -9.78 12.44
CA VAL A 8 -8.93 -9.03 11.27
C VAL A 8 -8.84 -9.94 10.05
N ALA A 9 -9.56 -9.59 8.98
CA ALA A 9 -9.36 -10.21 7.68
C ALA A 9 -8.22 -9.53 6.94
N VAL A 10 -7.37 -10.29 6.25
CA VAL A 10 -6.30 -9.77 5.39
C VAL A 10 -6.48 -10.29 3.98
N LEU A 11 -6.97 -9.42 3.08
CA LEU A 11 -7.15 -9.75 1.68
C LEU A 11 -5.82 -9.58 0.94
N GLY A 12 -5.22 -10.69 0.53
CA GLY A 12 -3.96 -10.75 -0.18
C GLY A 12 -2.73 -10.76 0.73
N PRO A 13 -2.43 -11.88 1.43
CA PRO A 13 -1.24 -12.01 2.28
C PRO A 13 0.05 -12.05 1.43
N GLY A 14 0.36 -10.91 0.78
CA GLY A 14 1.59 -10.62 0.07
C GLY A 14 2.70 -10.17 1.03
N GLY A 15 3.65 -9.35 0.56
CA GLY A 15 4.70 -8.80 1.43
C GLY A 15 4.12 -7.98 2.57
N VAL A 16 3.35 -6.94 2.27
CA VAL A 16 2.72 -6.08 3.29
C VAL A 16 1.67 -6.84 4.09
N GLY A 17 0.69 -7.47 3.41
CA GLY A 17 -0.40 -8.18 4.09
C GLY A 17 0.07 -9.36 4.92
N GLY A 18 1.06 -10.12 4.44
CA GLY A 18 1.64 -11.22 5.20
C GLY A 18 2.38 -10.74 6.45
N LEU A 19 3.14 -9.64 6.35
CA LEU A 19 3.81 -9.06 7.52
C LEU A 19 2.79 -8.57 8.57
N LEU A 20 1.79 -7.78 8.14
CA LEU A 20 0.76 -7.27 9.06
C LEU A 20 -0.04 -8.41 9.70
N ALA A 21 -0.43 -9.43 8.91
CA ALA A 21 -1.12 -10.62 9.41
C ALA A 21 -0.31 -11.35 10.48
N ALA A 22 0.98 -11.59 10.21
CA ALA A 22 1.87 -12.28 11.14
C ALA A 22 2.07 -11.48 12.45
N LEU A 23 2.29 -10.16 12.35
CA LEU A 23 2.49 -9.29 13.50
C LEU A 23 1.22 -9.19 14.36
N LEU A 24 0.04 -9.00 13.75
CA LEU A 24 -1.24 -8.94 14.44
C LEU A 24 -1.57 -10.29 15.12
N ALA A 25 -1.34 -11.42 14.46
CA ALA A 25 -1.55 -12.74 15.04
C ALA A 25 -0.60 -13.00 16.21
N ARG A 26 0.69 -12.68 16.08
CA ARG A 26 1.67 -12.76 17.17
C ARG A 26 1.28 -11.89 18.36
N ALA A 27 0.67 -10.75 18.10
CA ALA A 27 0.15 -9.85 19.12
C ALA A 27 -1.15 -10.35 19.78
N GLY A 28 -1.69 -11.49 19.34
CA GLY A 28 -2.86 -12.18 19.92
C GLY A 28 -4.20 -11.77 19.31
N ASN A 29 -4.24 -11.08 18.19
CA ASN A 29 -5.47 -10.88 17.42
C ASN A 29 -5.83 -12.16 16.65
N ARG A 30 -7.11 -12.34 16.35
CA ARG A 30 -7.57 -13.37 15.43
C ARG A 30 -7.39 -12.87 14.00
N VAL A 31 -6.66 -13.59 13.17
CA VAL A 31 -6.35 -13.14 11.81
C VAL A 31 -6.78 -14.20 10.79
N ILE A 32 -7.59 -13.77 9.82
CA ILE A 32 -8.09 -14.58 8.71
C ILE A 32 -7.46 -14.07 7.41
N CYS A 33 -6.57 -14.87 6.81
CA CYS A 33 -5.94 -14.54 5.54
C CYS A 33 -6.81 -15.00 4.36
N LEU A 34 -7.27 -14.07 3.54
CA LEU A 34 -8.04 -14.36 2.33
C LEU A 34 -7.09 -14.47 1.14
N ALA A 35 -6.97 -15.67 0.59
CA ALA A 35 -6.01 -15.99 -0.46
C ALA A 35 -6.54 -17.03 -1.46
N GLY A 36 -5.88 -17.15 -2.60
CA GLY A 36 -6.14 -18.28 -3.51
C GLY A 36 -5.69 -19.61 -2.88
N GLU A 37 -6.29 -20.72 -3.29
CA GLU A 37 -6.12 -22.06 -2.69
C GLU A 37 -4.67 -22.45 -2.40
N ARG A 38 -3.76 -22.21 -3.36
CA ARG A 38 -2.34 -22.57 -3.19
C ARG A 38 -1.71 -21.83 -2.01
N THR A 39 -2.00 -20.54 -1.86
CA THR A 39 -1.47 -19.74 -0.75
C THR A 39 -2.16 -20.11 0.55
N ALA A 40 -3.49 -20.28 0.54
CA ALA A 40 -4.25 -20.69 1.72
C ALA A 40 -3.73 -22.02 2.29
N LYS A 41 -3.55 -23.05 1.46
CA LYS A 41 -2.99 -24.36 1.87
C LYS A 41 -1.57 -24.24 2.45
N ALA A 42 -0.72 -23.36 1.90
CA ALA A 42 0.63 -23.14 2.44
C ALA A 42 0.58 -22.48 3.83
N LEU A 43 -0.26 -21.46 4.00
CA LEU A 43 -0.44 -20.77 5.28
C LEU A 43 -1.06 -21.68 6.36
N GLU A 44 -2.01 -22.51 5.98
CA GLU A 44 -2.64 -23.48 6.89
C GLU A 44 -1.63 -24.49 7.42
N ARG A 45 -0.79 -25.02 6.54
CA ARG A 45 0.22 -26.00 6.89
C ARG A 45 1.37 -25.40 7.71
N ASP A 46 1.97 -24.31 7.22
CA ASP A 46 3.25 -23.80 7.72
C ASP A 46 3.09 -22.51 8.55
N GLY A 47 1.95 -21.81 8.45
CA GLY A 47 1.77 -20.47 8.99
C GLY A 47 2.45 -19.41 8.12
N ILE A 48 2.66 -18.22 8.68
CA ILE A 48 3.44 -17.15 8.06
C ILE A 48 4.80 -17.09 8.74
N GLN A 49 5.85 -17.36 7.97
CA GLN A 49 7.23 -17.26 8.40
C GLN A 49 7.75 -15.86 8.07
N VAL A 50 8.27 -15.18 9.06
CA VAL A 50 8.83 -13.83 8.91
C VAL A 50 10.30 -13.84 9.28
N THR A 51 11.14 -13.32 8.39
CA THR A 51 12.53 -12.98 8.68
C THR A 51 12.66 -11.47 8.76
N SER A 52 13.14 -10.95 9.89
CA SER A 52 13.19 -9.51 10.13
C SER A 52 14.26 -9.11 11.14
N ALA A 53 15.16 -8.21 10.76
CA ALA A 53 16.12 -7.61 11.70
C ALA A 53 15.42 -6.82 12.82
N ARG A 54 14.24 -6.22 12.56
CA ARG A 54 13.50 -5.42 13.53
C ARG A 54 12.65 -6.30 14.48
N PHE A 55 11.93 -7.27 13.94
CA PHE A 55 10.94 -8.05 14.68
C PHE A 55 11.45 -9.43 15.12
N GLY A 56 12.68 -9.80 14.73
CA GLY A 56 13.23 -11.14 14.85
C GLY A 56 12.60 -12.11 13.85
N ASP A 57 13.14 -13.32 13.80
CA ASP A 57 12.61 -14.41 12.99
C ASP A 57 11.54 -15.15 13.78
N PHE A 58 10.36 -15.34 13.19
CA PHE A 58 9.25 -16.00 13.85
C PHE A 58 8.26 -16.61 12.86
N THR A 59 7.42 -17.50 13.35
CA THR A 59 6.27 -18.04 12.62
C THR A 59 4.99 -17.71 13.36
N ALA A 60 4.01 -17.16 12.64
CA ALA A 60 2.68 -16.88 13.16
C ALA A 60 1.64 -17.83 12.55
N ARG A 61 0.76 -18.39 13.39
CA ARG A 61 -0.41 -19.13 12.91
C ARG A 61 -1.55 -18.18 12.63
N VAL A 62 -2.19 -18.36 11.49
CA VAL A 62 -3.34 -17.59 11.02
C VAL A 62 -4.41 -18.55 10.50
N GLU A 63 -5.65 -18.10 10.52
CA GLU A 63 -6.72 -18.79 9.81
C GLU A 63 -6.66 -18.43 8.32
N THR A 64 -7.16 -19.32 7.47
CA THR A 64 -7.15 -19.10 6.01
C THR A 64 -8.51 -19.39 5.41
N ALA A 65 -8.88 -18.60 4.42
CA ALA A 65 -10.07 -18.83 3.63
C ALA A 65 -9.87 -18.33 2.20
N THR A 66 -10.67 -18.83 1.28
CA THR A 66 -10.75 -18.30 -0.09
C THR A 66 -11.75 -17.15 -0.19
N GLU A 67 -12.67 -17.04 0.76
CA GLU A 67 -13.72 -16.04 0.84
C GLU A 67 -14.06 -15.79 2.32
N LEU A 68 -14.33 -14.56 2.70
CA LEU A 68 -14.79 -14.23 4.05
C LEU A 68 -16.26 -14.61 4.22
N ARG A 69 -16.56 -15.39 5.27
CA ARG A 69 -17.91 -15.90 5.57
C ARG A 69 -18.43 -15.55 6.95
N GLU A 70 -17.68 -14.77 7.69
CA GLU A 70 -18.03 -14.35 9.04
C GLU A 70 -17.70 -12.88 9.24
N GLN A 71 -18.30 -12.26 10.25
CA GLN A 71 -18.06 -10.86 10.56
C GLN A 71 -16.67 -10.64 11.17
N VAL A 72 -16.05 -9.53 10.78
CA VAL A 72 -14.73 -9.10 11.27
C VAL A 72 -14.78 -7.64 11.73
N ASP A 73 -13.85 -7.24 12.58
CA ASP A 73 -13.72 -5.86 13.06
C ASP A 73 -12.99 -4.99 12.04
N ALA A 74 -12.06 -5.57 11.28
CA ALA A 74 -11.35 -4.87 10.21
C ALA A 74 -10.99 -5.83 9.07
N ALA A 75 -11.01 -5.30 7.83
CA ALA A 75 -10.55 -5.98 6.63
C ALA A 75 -9.43 -5.17 5.97
N LEU A 76 -8.19 -5.64 6.07
CA LEU A 76 -7.03 -5.03 5.47
C LEU A 76 -6.92 -5.48 4.01
N ILE A 77 -7.03 -4.54 3.07
CA ILE A 77 -6.88 -4.83 1.63
C ILE A 77 -5.44 -4.53 1.24
N THR A 78 -4.67 -5.58 0.95
CA THR A 78 -3.23 -5.52 0.68
C THR A 78 -2.84 -6.19 -0.65
N VAL A 79 -3.82 -6.42 -1.50
CA VAL A 79 -3.59 -6.86 -2.88
C VAL A 79 -3.00 -5.73 -3.71
N LYS A 80 -2.40 -6.05 -4.85
CA LYS A 80 -2.01 -5.03 -5.82
C LYS A 80 -3.24 -4.45 -6.51
N HIS A 81 -3.16 -3.19 -6.91
CA HIS A 81 -4.24 -2.52 -7.64
C HIS A 81 -4.68 -3.32 -8.88
N THR A 82 -3.73 -3.92 -9.59
CA THR A 82 -3.97 -4.76 -10.79
C THR A 82 -4.88 -5.96 -10.57
N THR A 83 -5.06 -6.39 -9.32
CA THR A 83 -5.91 -7.54 -8.95
C THR A 83 -7.05 -7.14 -8.00
N LEU A 84 -7.21 -5.86 -7.69
CA LEU A 84 -8.17 -5.38 -6.69
C LEU A 84 -9.59 -5.84 -7.00
N THR A 85 -10.13 -5.50 -8.15
CA THR A 85 -11.51 -5.80 -8.53
C THR A 85 -11.85 -7.29 -8.39
N ALA A 86 -11.00 -8.18 -8.91
CA ALA A 86 -11.21 -9.62 -8.80
C ALA A 86 -11.00 -10.15 -7.37
N ALA A 87 -10.23 -9.45 -6.54
CA ALA A 87 -10.01 -9.87 -5.16
C ALA A 87 -11.19 -9.49 -4.24
N LEU A 88 -11.94 -8.44 -4.56
CA LEU A 88 -13.07 -7.99 -3.77
C LEU A 88 -14.20 -9.03 -3.67
N ASP A 89 -14.34 -9.91 -4.66
CA ASP A 89 -15.28 -11.04 -4.61
C ASP A 89 -15.06 -11.97 -3.39
N ARG A 90 -13.83 -11.94 -2.82
CA ARG A 90 -13.49 -12.71 -1.62
C ARG A 90 -13.86 -12.01 -0.31
N LEU A 91 -14.27 -10.76 -0.40
CA LEU A 91 -14.63 -9.91 0.74
C LEU A 91 -16.04 -9.33 0.54
N PRO A 92 -17.09 -10.17 0.58
CA PRO A 92 -18.45 -9.72 0.31
C PRO A 92 -18.93 -8.76 1.41
N ALA A 93 -19.70 -7.74 1.02
CA ALA A 93 -20.25 -6.74 1.94
C ALA A 93 -21.06 -7.35 3.09
N ALA A 94 -21.75 -8.47 2.86
CA ALA A 94 -22.52 -9.18 3.89
C ALA A 94 -21.66 -9.73 5.05
N SER A 95 -20.36 -9.94 4.82
CA SER A 95 -19.39 -10.38 5.84
C SER A 95 -18.71 -9.20 6.54
N LEU A 96 -19.02 -7.97 6.14
CA LEU A 96 -18.55 -6.76 6.81
C LEU A 96 -19.66 -6.30 7.76
N GLY A 97 -19.45 -6.47 9.06
CA GLY A 97 -20.38 -5.96 10.08
C GLY A 97 -20.51 -4.43 10.02
N PRO A 98 -21.54 -3.84 10.61
CA PRO A 98 -21.80 -2.40 10.53
C PRO A 98 -20.68 -1.53 11.14
N ALA A 99 -19.82 -2.12 11.97
CA ALA A 99 -18.65 -1.46 12.56
C ALA A 99 -17.33 -1.88 11.90
N ALA A 100 -17.36 -2.78 10.92
CA ALA A 100 -16.15 -3.28 10.28
C ALA A 100 -15.46 -2.20 9.45
N LEU A 101 -14.17 -1.97 9.68
CA LEU A 101 -13.36 -1.08 8.86
C LEU A 101 -12.81 -1.81 7.64
N VAL A 102 -13.02 -1.27 6.45
CA VAL A 102 -12.28 -1.69 5.25
C VAL A 102 -11.09 -0.76 5.07
N VAL A 103 -9.89 -1.31 5.18
CA VAL A 103 -8.64 -0.55 5.25
C VAL A 103 -7.73 -0.89 4.07
N PRO A 104 -7.78 -0.11 2.98
CA PRO A 104 -6.90 -0.32 1.85
C PRO A 104 -5.49 0.20 2.11
N PHE A 105 -4.50 -0.67 1.91
CA PHE A 105 -3.06 -0.37 1.91
C PHE A 105 -2.48 -0.34 0.49
N LEU A 106 -3.26 0.17 -0.46
CA LEU A 106 -2.87 0.21 -1.86
C LEU A 106 -2.01 1.43 -2.17
N ASN A 107 -1.31 1.36 -3.30
CA ASN A 107 -0.63 2.52 -3.88
C ASN A 107 -1.62 3.33 -4.72
N GLY A 108 -1.31 4.62 -4.92
CA GLY A 108 -2.19 5.55 -5.62
C GLY A 108 -3.14 6.28 -4.67
N VAL A 109 -4.03 7.11 -5.25
CA VAL A 109 -4.94 8.00 -4.51
C VAL A 109 -6.42 7.76 -4.85
N GLU A 110 -6.73 6.85 -5.78
CA GLU A 110 -8.10 6.65 -6.29
C GLU A 110 -8.81 5.44 -5.68
N HIS A 111 -8.07 4.56 -5.00
CA HIS A 111 -8.62 3.33 -4.42
C HIS A 111 -9.73 3.55 -3.36
N PRO A 112 -9.74 4.63 -2.56
CA PRO A 112 -10.85 4.85 -1.63
C PRO A 112 -12.17 5.11 -2.34
N ALA A 113 -12.15 5.93 -3.38
CA ALA A 113 -13.34 6.19 -4.18
C ALA A 113 -13.84 4.94 -4.90
N HIS A 114 -12.93 4.09 -5.41
CA HIS A 114 -13.28 2.81 -6.01
C HIS A 114 -13.95 1.87 -5.00
N LEU A 115 -13.43 1.77 -3.77
CA LEU A 115 -14.00 0.94 -2.73
C LEU A 115 -15.34 1.47 -2.24
N ARG A 116 -15.51 2.78 -2.08
CA ARG A 116 -16.81 3.39 -1.75
C ARG A 116 -17.85 3.11 -2.84
N ALA A 117 -17.45 3.19 -4.11
CA ALA A 117 -18.36 2.84 -5.22
C ALA A 117 -18.73 1.35 -5.21
N HIS A 118 -17.83 0.47 -4.77
CA HIS A 118 -18.08 -0.97 -4.70
C HIS A 118 -18.96 -1.39 -3.52
N TYR A 119 -18.69 -0.84 -2.32
CA TYR A 119 -19.39 -1.25 -1.08
C TYR A 119 -20.56 -0.36 -0.71
N GLY A 120 -20.67 0.84 -1.29
CA GLY A 120 -21.63 1.85 -0.88
C GLY A 120 -21.30 2.52 0.46
N ASP A 121 -22.18 3.42 0.89
CA ASP A 121 -21.97 4.26 2.08
C ASP A 121 -22.10 3.49 3.42
N ALA A 122 -22.64 2.29 3.37
CA ALA A 122 -22.86 1.47 4.58
C ALA A 122 -21.57 0.84 5.13
N VAL A 123 -20.51 0.77 4.33
CA VAL A 123 -19.24 0.16 4.73
C VAL A 123 -18.20 1.26 4.96
N PRO A 124 -17.70 1.41 6.19
CA PRO A 124 -16.69 2.40 6.51
C PRO A 124 -15.35 2.09 5.80
N ILE A 125 -14.92 2.98 4.90
CA ILE A 125 -13.62 2.88 4.22
C ILE A 125 -12.63 3.80 4.94
N ALA A 126 -11.59 3.20 5.52
CA ALA A 126 -10.51 3.87 6.24
C ALA A 126 -9.17 3.73 5.49
N PRO A 127 -8.87 4.59 4.53
CA PRO A 127 -7.62 4.49 3.79
C PRO A 127 -6.41 4.56 4.70
N ALA A 128 -5.38 3.79 4.34
CA ALA A 128 -4.13 3.79 5.07
C ALA A 128 -2.93 3.87 4.13
N THR A 129 -1.90 4.55 4.57
CA THR A 129 -0.59 4.44 3.94
C THR A 129 0.34 3.63 4.83
N ILE A 130 1.24 2.88 4.21
CA ILE A 130 2.27 2.15 4.94
C ILE A 130 3.65 2.46 4.37
N ARG A 131 4.60 2.67 5.26
CA ARG A 131 6.03 2.76 4.96
C ARG A 131 6.70 1.51 5.51
N VAL A 132 7.09 0.62 4.63
CA VAL A 132 7.71 -0.66 4.95
C VAL A 132 8.40 -1.23 3.71
N GLU A 133 9.50 -1.91 3.89
CA GLU A 133 10.06 -2.81 2.89
C GLU A 133 9.78 -4.25 3.30
N SER A 134 8.83 -4.88 2.62
CA SER A 134 8.42 -6.26 2.90
C SER A 134 8.14 -7.00 1.60
N THR A 135 8.76 -8.15 1.44
CA THR A 135 8.70 -8.96 0.23
C THR A 135 8.20 -10.36 0.56
N ARG A 136 7.25 -10.86 -0.19
CA ARG A 136 6.86 -12.25 -0.17
C ARG A 136 7.79 -13.03 -1.12
N VAL A 137 8.68 -13.84 -0.58
CA VAL A 137 9.62 -14.66 -1.36
C VAL A 137 9.00 -16.01 -1.78
N ALA A 138 8.07 -16.52 -0.97
CA ALA A 138 7.26 -17.69 -1.28
C ALA A 138 5.87 -17.57 -0.62
N PRO A 139 4.88 -18.43 -0.93
CA PRO A 139 3.62 -18.47 -0.19
C PRO A 139 3.87 -18.65 1.31
N GLY A 140 3.48 -17.66 2.12
CA GLY A 140 3.67 -17.68 3.58
C GLY A 140 5.09 -17.35 4.06
N VAL A 141 6.04 -17.00 3.18
CA VAL A 141 7.40 -16.62 3.57
C VAL A 141 7.65 -15.15 3.25
N ILE A 142 7.89 -14.36 4.29
CA ILE A 142 8.00 -12.91 4.25
C ILE A 142 9.38 -12.46 4.72
N GLU A 143 10.05 -11.66 3.92
CA GLU A 143 11.27 -10.94 4.29
C GLU A 143 10.95 -9.47 4.53
N HIS A 144 11.27 -8.97 5.72
CA HIS A 144 11.13 -7.58 6.12
C HIS A 144 12.50 -6.93 6.21
N GLY A 145 12.78 -6.00 5.29
CA GLY A 145 14.10 -5.39 5.10
C GLY A 145 14.26 -4.00 5.73
N SER A 146 13.16 -3.25 5.98
CA SER A 146 13.28 -1.91 6.54
C SER A 146 13.43 -1.90 8.07
N PRO A 147 14.12 -0.91 8.65
CA PRO A 147 14.20 -0.74 10.11
C PRO A 147 12.89 -0.18 10.70
N PHE A 148 11.90 0.09 9.86
CA PHE A 148 10.60 0.67 10.24
C PHE A 148 9.45 -0.11 9.62
N ALA A 149 8.31 -0.05 10.29
CA ALA A 149 6.99 -0.39 9.77
C ALA A 149 6.02 0.62 10.36
N GLU A 150 5.54 1.55 9.54
CA GLU A 150 4.77 2.71 9.96
C GLU A 150 3.52 2.86 9.12
N VAL A 151 2.38 3.06 9.77
CA VAL A 151 1.06 3.19 9.19
C VAL A 151 0.46 4.55 9.56
N ASP A 152 -0.02 5.28 8.57
CA ASP A 152 -0.91 6.40 8.78
C ASP A 152 -2.32 5.96 8.34
N LEU A 153 -3.26 5.97 9.29
CA LEU A 153 -4.68 5.66 9.11
C LEU A 153 -5.46 6.96 8.99
N THR A 154 -6.46 6.95 8.16
CA THR A 154 -7.38 8.08 8.01
C THR A 154 -8.77 7.60 7.62
N GLY A 155 -9.75 8.49 7.69
CA GLY A 155 -11.10 8.17 7.24
C GLY A 155 -12.05 9.29 7.65
N ASP A 156 -12.35 10.20 6.72
CA ASP A 156 -13.14 11.42 6.98
C ASP A 156 -14.57 11.08 7.45
N THR A 157 -15.08 9.91 7.12
CA THR A 157 -16.43 9.43 7.50
C THR A 157 -16.41 8.32 8.55
N VAL A 158 -15.24 7.99 9.08
CA VAL A 158 -15.05 6.89 10.04
C VAL A 158 -14.92 7.44 11.46
N SER A 159 -15.53 6.78 12.44
CA SER A 159 -15.42 7.20 13.82
C SER A 159 -13.97 7.11 14.32
N ALA A 160 -13.53 8.10 15.09
CA ALA A 160 -12.20 8.12 15.70
C ALA A 160 -11.97 6.91 16.63
N GLU A 161 -13.02 6.39 17.25
CA GLU A 161 -12.96 5.20 18.12
C GLU A 161 -12.51 3.97 17.33
N HIS A 162 -13.13 3.68 16.18
CA HIS A 162 -12.77 2.54 15.35
C HIS A 162 -11.36 2.68 14.78
N LEU A 163 -10.98 3.88 14.32
CA LEU A 163 -9.62 4.13 13.83
C LEU A 163 -8.59 3.92 14.93
N ASN A 164 -8.84 4.43 16.14
CA ASN A 164 -7.94 4.29 17.28
C ASN A 164 -7.85 2.85 17.80
N SER A 165 -8.94 2.06 17.75
CA SER A 165 -8.93 0.64 18.09
C SER A 165 -7.98 -0.14 17.17
N LEU A 166 -8.08 0.06 15.85
CA LEU A 166 -7.17 -0.56 14.90
C LEU A 166 -5.72 -0.04 15.04
N ALA A 167 -5.53 1.27 15.22
CA ALA A 167 -4.20 1.85 15.46
C ALA A 167 -3.55 1.23 16.70
N GLY A 168 -4.28 1.12 17.80
CA GLY A 168 -3.80 0.48 19.02
C GLY A 168 -3.43 -1.00 18.83
N ALA A 169 -4.20 -1.74 18.04
CA ALA A 169 -3.86 -3.13 17.70
C ALA A 169 -2.57 -3.24 16.88
N LEU A 170 -2.36 -2.32 15.93
CA LEU A 170 -1.13 -2.23 15.13
C LEU A 170 0.08 -1.84 16.01
N GLU A 171 -0.06 -0.82 16.86
CA GLU A 171 0.99 -0.40 17.80
C GLU A 171 1.39 -1.53 18.75
N TRP A 172 0.41 -2.25 19.28
CA TRP A 172 0.67 -3.42 20.13
C TRP A 172 1.40 -4.53 19.37
N ALA A 173 1.16 -4.65 18.07
CA ALA A 173 1.87 -5.57 17.20
C ALA A 173 3.28 -5.09 16.81
N GLY A 174 3.71 -3.90 17.28
CA GLY A 174 5.02 -3.30 17.03
C GLY A 174 5.08 -2.47 15.74
N VAL A 175 3.95 -2.24 15.09
CA VAL A 175 3.82 -1.35 13.92
C VAL A 175 3.51 0.05 14.42
N GLY A 176 4.33 1.05 14.07
CA GLY A 176 3.99 2.44 14.39
C GLY A 176 2.69 2.83 13.66
N ALA A 177 1.69 3.31 14.39
CA ALA A 177 0.42 3.68 13.80
C ALA A 177 -0.02 5.06 14.26
N ARG A 178 -0.54 5.87 13.32
CA ARG A 178 -1.08 7.21 13.62
C ARG A 178 -2.43 7.34 12.94
N VAL A 179 -3.35 8.00 13.61
CA VAL A 179 -4.64 8.41 13.02
C VAL A 179 -4.52 9.89 12.64
N LEU A 180 -4.76 10.19 11.38
CA LEU A 180 -4.63 11.54 10.81
C LEU A 180 -5.98 11.99 10.25
N PRO A 181 -6.33 13.28 10.37
CA PRO A 181 -7.68 13.76 10.10
C PRO A 181 -8.01 14.00 8.62
N ASP A 182 -7.02 14.04 7.73
CA ASP A 182 -7.20 14.45 6.33
C ASP A 182 -6.75 13.33 5.38
N GLU A 183 -7.74 12.65 4.77
CA GLU A 183 -7.51 11.54 3.84
C GLU A 183 -6.71 12.00 2.61
N THR A 184 -7.07 13.13 2.04
CA THR A 184 -6.39 13.66 0.86
C THR A 184 -4.93 13.96 1.17
N ALA A 185 -4.65 14.62 2.28
CA ALA A 185 -3.28 14.93 2.71
C ALA A 185 -2.45 13.64 2.96
N VAL A 186 -3.02 12.63 3.62
CA VAL A 186 -2.33 11.35 3.89
C VAL A 186 -1.96 10.63 2.60
N LEU A 187 -2.89 10.51 1.69
CA LEU A 187 -2.65 9.80 0.43
C LEU A 187 -1.66 10.54 -0.47
N TRP A 188 -1.80 11.86 -0.61
CA TRP A 188 -0.90 12.66 -1.43
C TRP A 188 0.48 12.84 -0.82
N ALA A 189 0.63 12.87 0.50
CA ALA A 189 1.95 12.87 1.15
C ALA A 189 2.78 11.64 0.77
N LYS A 190 2.14 10.46 0.68
CA LYS A 190 2.80 9.25 0.16
C LYS A 190 2.99 9.32 -1.35
N MET A 191 1.96 9.72 -2.10
CA MET A 191 1.96 9.73 -3.56
C MET A 191 3.03 10.66 -4.12
N SER A 192 3.24 11.82 -3.50
CA SER A 192 4.23 12.82 -3.92
C SER A 192 5.67 12.32 -3.84
N PHE A 193 5.96 11.42 -2.89
CA PHE A 193 7.23 10.72 -2.87
C PHE A 193 7.21 9.48 -3.78
N LEU A 194 6.13 8.70 -3.76
CA LEU A 194 6.07 7.42 -4.45
C LEU A 194 6.11 7.55 -5.97
N ALA A 195 5.36 8.51 -6.54
CA ALA A 195 5.20 8.58 -7.99
C ALA A 195 6.51 8.88 -8.71
N PRO A 196 7.28 9.94 -8.41
CA PRO A 196 8.58 10.16 -9.05
C PRO A 196 9.55 9.01 -8.82
N PHE A 197 9.59 8.44 -7.62
CA PHE A 197 10.44 7.32 -7.28
C PHE A 197 10.14 6.09 -8.13
N ALA A 198 8.89 5.64 -8.12
CA ALA A 198 8.47 4.44 -8.84
C ALA A 198 8.62 4.59 -10.35
N LEU A 199 8.19 5.73 -10.89
CA LEU A 199 8.22 5.99 -12.32
C LEU A 199 9.66 6.04 -12.86
N LEU A 200 10.56 6.77 -12.21
CA LEU A 200 11.93 6.93 -12.74
C LEU A 200 12.81 5.70 -12.52
N THR A 201 12.73 5.07 -11.33
CA THR A 201 13.52 3.85 -11.09
C THR A 201 13.09 2.71 -12.02
N THR A 202 11.78 2.59 -12.31
CA THR A 202 11.28 1.60 -13.25
C THR A 202 11.68 1.92 -14.69
N ARG A 203 11.52 3.19 -15.10
CA ARG A 203 11.84 3.62 -16.47
C ARG A 203 13.30 3.40 -16.83
N HIS A 204 14.20 3.76 -15.91
CA HIS A 204 15.65 3.69 -16.16
C HIS A 204 16.27 2.35 -15.74
N GLY A 205 15.53 1.51 -14.98
CA GLY A 205 16.08 0.26 -14.41
C GLY A 205 17.20 0.51 -13.38
N LEU A 206 17.25 1.69 -12.78
CA LEU A 206 18.32 2.17 -11.91
C LEU A 206 17.83 2.36 -10.47
N PRO A 207 18.65 2.08 -9.45
CA PRO A 207 18.32 2.40 -8.07
C PRO A 207 18.29 3.92 -7.83
N LEU A 208 17.65 4.33 -6.75
CA LEU A 208 17.41 5.75 -6.43
C LEU A 208 18.70 6.60 -6.41
N GLY A 209 19.81 6.05 -5.92
CA GLY A 209 21.10 6.74 -5.91
C GLY A 209 21.60 7.16 -7.30
N GLU A 210 21.35 6.31 -8.31
CA GLU A 210 21.71 6.61 -9.69
C GLU A 210 20.69 7.57 -10.34
N ILE A 211 19.41 7.45 -10.01
CA ILE A 211 18.39 8.41 -10.48
C ILE A 211 18.72 9.82 -10.01
N ARG A 212 19.00 10.01 -8.72
CA ARG A 212 19.29 11.34 -8.15
C ARG A 212 20.61 11.96 -8.61
N THR A 213 21.54 11.16 -9.17
CA THR A 213 22.82 11.65 -9.71
C THR A 213 22.81 11.80 -11.22
N ARG A 214 22.33 10.80 -11.96
CA ARG A 214 22.36 10.79 -13.44
C ARG A 214 21.12 11.42 -14.08
N HIS A 215 20.00 11.45 -13.36
CA HIS A 215 18.70 11.92 -13.85
C HIS A 215 18.09 12.98 -12.92
N ARG A 216 18.97 13.80 -12.29
CA ARG A 216 18.56 14.79 -11.28
C ARG A 216 17.55 15.80 -11.83
N GLU A 217 17.76 16.30 -13.02
CA GLU A 217 16.87 17.27 -13.65
C GLU A 217 15.47 16.68 -13.89
N GLU A 218 15.40 15.47 -14.40
CA GLU A 218 14.13 14.76 -14.62
C GLU A 218 13.42 14.43 -13.29
N LEU A 219 14.19 14.03 -12.27
CA LEU A 219 13.65 13.81 -10.93
C LEU A 219 13.08 15.09 -10.34
N THR A 220 13.82 16.20 -10.42
CA THR A 220 13.38 17.50 -9.91
C THR A 220 12.09 17.94 -10.60
N ALA A 221 12.06 17.92 -11.93
CA ALA A 221 10.89 18.32 -12.70
C ALA A 221 9.66 17.45 -12.39
N LEU A 222 9.83 16.13 -12.25
CA LEU A 222 8.73 15.23 -11.92
C LEU A 222 8.21 15.43 -10.49
N VAL A 223 9.10 15.74 -9.54
CA VAL A 223 8.73 16.08 -8.15
C VAL A 223 7.93 17.39 -8.14
N GLU A 224 8.37 18.41 -8.88
CA GLU A 224 7.68 19.69 -8.99
C GLU A 224 6.29 19.53 -9.62
N GLU A 225 6.17 18.81 -10.74
CA GLU A 225 4.88 18.51 -11.37
C GLU A 225 3.94 17.79 -10.40
N THR A 226 4.46 16.78 -9.68
CA THR A 226 3.66 16.03 -8.71
C THR A 226 3.21 16.90 -7.54
N ALA A 227 4.06 17.82 -7.06
CA ALA A 227 3.72 18.76 -6.00
C ALA A 227 2.64 19.76 -6.43
N VAL A 228 2.68 20.25 -7.68
CA VAL A 228 1.63 21.12 -8.24
C VAL A 228 0.29 20.38 -8.30
N VAL A 229 0.26 19.15 -8.76
CA VAL A 229 -0.96 18.33 -8.80
C VAL A 229 -1.49 18.06 -7.39
N SER A 230 -0.62 17.71 -6.45
CA SER A 230 -0.97 17.48 -5.05
C SER A 230 -1.60 18.73 -4.41
N THR A 231 -1.01 19.90 -4.67
CA THR A 231 -1.53 21.19 -4.19
C THR A 231 -2.90 21.49 -4.79
N ALA A 232 -3.07 21.28 -6.10
CA ALA A 232 -4.35 21.48 -6.78
C ALA A 232 -5.43 20.50 -6.27
N ALA A 233 -5.04 19.32 -5.82
CA ALA A 233 -5.92 18.33 -5.18
C ALA A 233 -6.23 18.65 -3.70
N GLY A 234 -5.75 19.77 -3.16
CA GLY A 234 -6.00 20.20 -1.78
C GLY A 234 -4.98 19.71 -0.74
N ALA A 235 -3.90 19.06 -1.17
CA ALA A 235 -2.86 18.53 -0.31
C ALA A 235 -1.48 19.10 -0.66
N PRO A 236 -1.16 20.34 -0.25
CA PRO A 236 0.09 20.98 -0.60
C PRO A 236 1.30 20.23 0.00
N VAL A 237 2.31 19.99 -0.83
CA VAL A 237 3.58 19.37 -0.42
C VAL A 237 4.75 20.25 -0.87
N ASP A 238 5.80 20.32 -0.06
CA ASP A 238 7.03 21.03 -0.43
C ASP A 238 7.91 20.15 -1.34
N PRO A 239 8.13 20.52 -2.62
CA PRO A 239 8.99 19.76 -3.51
C PRO A 239 10.45 19.75 -3.03
N ALA A 240 10.93 20.81 -2.38
CA ALA A 240 12.27 20.87 -1.85
C ALA A 240 12.46 19.86 -0.69
N GLU A 241 11.46 19.70 0.17
CA GLU A 241 11.47 18.67 1.22
C GLU A 241 11.47 17.27 0.61
N THR A 242 10.66 17.03 -0.41
CA THR A 242 10.63 15.76 -1.12
C THR A 242 12.00 15.42 -1.73
N LEU A 243 12.67 16.39 -2.33
CA LEU A 243 14.03 16.22 -2.87
C LEU A 243 15.06 15.93 -1.76
N ARG A 244 15.00 16.65 -0.63
CA ARG A 244 15.86 16.35 0.54
C ARG A 244 15.66 14.91 1.05
N ARG A 245 14.42 14.43 1.09
CA ARG A 245 14.12 13.04 1.46
C ARG A 245 14.75 12.04 0.49
N TYR A 246 14.70 12.30 -0.82
CA TYR A 246 15.41 11.46 -1.80
C TYR A 246 16.92 11.47 -1.57
N ASP A 247 17.49 12.62 -1.26
CA ASP A 247 18.93 12.73 -1.03
C ASP A 247 19.39 11.96 0.22
N ALA A 248 18.52 11.86 1.23
CA ALA A 248 18.76 11.11 2.46
C ALA A 248 18.49 9.59 2.33
N PHE A 249 17.75 9.15 1.29
CA PHE A 249 17.41 7.74 1.15
C PHE A 249 18.64 6.88 0.78
N PRO A 250 18.68 5.61 1.22
CA PRO A 250 19.77 4.71 0.85
C PRO A 250 19.93 4.59 -0.68
N PRO A 251 21.14 4.71 -1.23
CA PRO A 251 21.35 4.79 -2.69
C PRO A 251 20.94 3.53 -3.45
N ALA A 252 21.02 2.36 -2.82
CA ALA A 252 20.68 1.09 -3.44
C ALA A 252 19.16 0.81 -3.48
N THR A 253 18.33 1.74 -2.97
CA THR A 253 16.88 1.52 -2.87
C THR A 253 16.22 1.42 -4.24
N LYS A 254 15.44 0.37 -4.43
CA LYS A 254 14.60 0.11 -5.60
C LYS A 254 13.12 0.23 -5.22
N SER A 255 12.31 0.81 -6.09
CA SER A 255 10.86 0.82 -5.89
C SER A 255 10.26 -0.60 -6.04
N SER A 256 9.08 -0.83 -5.47
CA SER A 256 8.35 -2.08 -5.67
C SER A 256 8.01 -2.29 -7.15
N MET A 257 7.61 -1.23 -7.85
CA MET A 257 7.30 -1.28 -9.28
C MET A 257 8.52 -1.63 -10.13
N GLN A 258 9.72 -1.12 -9.78
CA GLN A 258 10.96 -1.53 -10.44
C GLN A 258 11.26 -3.02 -10.22
N ARG A 259 11.13 -3.52 -8.98
CA ARG A 259 11.30 -4.97 -8.69
C ARG A 259 10.27 -5.84 -9.44
N ASP A 260 9.06 -5.34 -9.64
CA ASP A 260 8.06 -6.02 -10.46
C ASP A 260 8.48 -6.07 -11.93
N ALA A 261 8.97 -4.96 -12.49
CA ALA A 261 9.48 -4.89 -13.87
C ALA A 261 10.64 -5.86 -14.09
N GLU A 262 11.63 -5.85 -13.19
CA GLU A 262 12.80 -6.75 -13.23
C GLU A 262 12.39 -8.25 -13.16
N SER A 263 11.24 -8.53 -12.55
CA SER A 263 10.71 -9.89 -12.39
C SER A 263 9.64 -10.25 -13.42
N GLY A 264 9.38 -9.39 -14.41
CA GLY A 264 8.35 -9.61 -15.42
C GLY A 264 6.92 -9.67 -14.86
N ARG A 265 6.66 -9.04 -13.71
CA ARG A 265 5.35 -9.00 -13.08
C ARG A 265 4.55 -7.77 -13.54
N PRO A 266 3.20 -7.83 -13.52
CA PRO A 266 2.36 -6.68 -13.83
C PRO A 266 2.69 -5.47 -12.97
N LEU A 267 2.79 -4.29 -13.60
CA LEU A 267 3.13 -3.04 -12.95
C LEU A 267 1.89 -2.32 -12.44
N GLU A 268 1.99 -1.66 -11.30
CA GLU A 268 0.97 -0.74 -10.78
C GLU A 268 1.05 0.65 -11.46
N LEU A 269 1.42 0.67 -12.74
CA LEU A 269 1.65 1.90 -13.50
C LEU A 269 0.40 2.77 -13.58
N ASP A 270 -0.77 2.16 -13.73
CA ASP A 270 -2.03 2.91 -13.79
C ASP A 270 -2.42 3.50 -12.44
N ALA A 271 -2.24 2.76 -11.34
CA ALA A 271 -2.53 3.26 -9.99
C ALA A 271 -1.59 4.40 -9.55
N ILE A 272 -0.37 4.45 -10.08
CA ILE A 272 0.63 5.48 -9.73
C ILE A 272 0.68 6.55 -10.82
N GLY A 273 1.20 6.23 -11.99
CA GLY A 273 1.37 7.18 -13.08
C GLY A 273 0.03 7.60 -13.70
N GLY A 274 -0.87 6.64 -13.95
CA GLY A 274 -2.20 6.91 -14.48
C GLY A 274 -3.02 7.80 -13.55
N ALA A 275 -3.03 7.50 -12.25
CA ALA A 275 -3.73 8.31 -11.25
C ALA A 275 -3.18 9.74 -11.16
N LEU A 276 -1.85 9.93 -11.25
CA LEU A 276 -1.24 11.26 -11.32
C LEU A 276 -1.71 12.04 -12.54
N LEU A 277 -1.74 11.41 -13.72
CA LEU A 277 -2.20 12.07 -14.96
C LEU A 277 -3.69 12.42 -14.90
N ARG A 278 -4.55 11.53 -14.40
CA ARG A 278 -5.99 11.81 -14.22
C ARG A 278 -6.25 12.92 -13.21
N ALA A 279 -5.47 12.97 -12.13
CA ALA A 279 -5.56 14.08 -11.17
C ALA A 279 -5.13 15.41 -11.82
N ALA A 280 -4.04 15.40 -12.58
CA ALA A 280 -3.59 16.57 -13.32
C ALA A 280 -4.66 17.08 -14.30
N GLU A 281 -5.29 16.19 -15.05
CA GLU A 281 -6.39 16.52 -15.98
C GLU A 281 -7.60 17.11 -15.25
N ARG A 282 -8.06 16.48 -14.16
CA ARG A 282 -9.20 16.99 -13.35
C ARG A 282 -8.98 18.40 -12.82
N HIS A 283 -7.75 18.76 -12.51
CA HIS A 283 -7.39 20.06 -11.95
C HIS A 283 -6.81 21.05 -12.97
N GLY A 284 -6.75 20.69 -14.26
CA GLY A 284 -6.22 21.55 -15.32
C GLY A 284 -4.71 21.83 -15.20
N VAL A 285 -3.95 20.92 -14.57
CA VAL A 285 -2.50 21.05 -14.36
C VAL A 285 -1.74 20.37 -15.51
N ARG A 286 -0.76 21.07 -16.07
CA ARG A 286 0.12 20.51 -17.10
C ARG A 286 1.28 19.74 -16.47
N VAL A 287 1.46 18.47 -16.89
CA VAL A 287 2.50 17.57 -16.37
C VAL A 287 3.24 16.86 -17.52
N PRO A 288 4.00 17.61 -18.35
CA PRO A 288 4.64 17.05 -19.53
C PRO A 288 5.68 15.98 -19.22
N VAL A 289 6.43 16.10 -18.11
CA VAL A 289 7.43 15.09 -17.72
C VAL A 289 6.75 13.81 -17.30
N ALA A 290 5.76 13.87 -16.40
CA ALA A 290 4.96 12.71 -16.00
C ALA A 290 4.31 12.01 -17.20
N THR A 291 3.72 12.79 -18.12
CA THR A 291 3.11 12.26 -19.34
C THR A 291 4.12 11.49 -20.19
N GLY A 292 5.30 12.08 -20.41
CA GLY A 292 6.36 11.43 -21.19
C GLY A 292 6.90 10.15 -20.55
N VAL A 293 7.08 10.14 -19.23
CA VAL A 293 7.56 8.98 -18.49
C VAL A 293 6.53 7.85 -18.51
N VAL A 294 5.26 8.16 -18.22
CA VAL A 294 4.18 7.17 -18.22
C VAL A 294 3.97 6.56 -19.62
N ALA A 295 3.99 7.38 -20.68
CA ALA A 295 3.87 6.90 -22.05
C ALA A 295 4.98 5.89 -22.40
N LYS A 296 6.24 6.17 -22.06
CA LYS A 296 7.36 5.27 -22.32
C LYS A 296 7.24 3.94 -21.54
N LEU A 297 6.76 4.00 -20.29
CA LEU A 297 6.53 2.81 -19.49
C LEU A 297 5.38 1.95 -20.03
N ARG A 298 4.30 2.56 -20.53
CA ARG A 298 3.20 1.84 -21.19
C ARG A 298 3.68 1.08 -22.42
N THR A 299 4.42 1.75 -23.30
CA THR A 299 4.99 1.11 -24.49
C THR A 299 5.96 -0.03 -24.14
N ALA A 300 6.76 0.12 -23.08
CA ALA A 300 7.68 -0.92 -22.62
C ALA A 300 6.97 -2.12 -21.97
N ALA A 301 5.78 -1.94 -21.43
CA ALA A 301 4.98 -2.98 -20.79
C ALA A 301 4.10 -3.76 -21.78
N GLU A 302 3.94 -3.27 -23.02
CA GLU A 302 3.22 -4.00 -24.07
C GLU A 302 4.01 -5.25 -24.49
N PRO A 303 3.37 -6.42 -24.58
CA PRO A 303 4.06 -7.62 -25.04
C PRO A 303 4.59 -7.35 -26.45
N ARG A 304 5.88 -7.54 -26.64
CA ARG A 304 6.48 -7.57 -28.00
C ARG A 304 5.87 -8.79 -28.72
N GLY A 305 4.98 -8.48 -29.67
CA GLY A 305 4.28 -9.47 -30.50
C GLY A 305 5.23 -10.44 -31.23
#